data_9550a8bf4e834f91459f74027314c2f1
#
_entry.id   9550a8bf4e834f91459f74027314c2f1
#
_cell.length_a   1.000
_cell.length_b   1.000
_cell.length_c   1.000
_cell.angle_alpha   90.00
_cell.angle_beta   90.00
_cell.angle_gamma   90.00
#
_symmetry.space_group_name_H-M   'P 1'
#
loop_
_entity.id
_entity.type
_entity.pdbx_description
1 polymer ?
#
loop_
_entity_poly.entity_id
_entity_poly.type
_entity_poly.pdbx_seq_one_letter_code
_entity_poly.pdbx_strand_id
1 'polypeptide(L)'
;MNLKNKTEKSMGRVKEAIVSIISLLLTGIITAVITFYLNRPIAEVYRNTIALWTGELVILFLWYQNTICHSLRYDNEKHQIRFFGVFFVCFLISAGMLFLPVGSWGFLPIMVLLSMFSNSFIGLAAGSTLLMTVVSLSTDATIYVFFLYFMLGLVGISLFSKLDVEFRIGEPLYLSALCSLVLQTAYLVIFENQSLQIELLILPVSNLFVNLVLLLLILKYFSRLSMYHIQDKYEEINDPEFPVLAKLKQKDRENYMEAIHRAYLADRISKRLHINDKAVKGCSYYYKLAENRENGQETSVPLQEAYDFPEELKVLMEECMEGRFGSKESCVVLTSEKVISRIRRAQKENDDQTVPYKTIITEIFDEMMEGDSLLNCDISIKELRIMEKVFIEEKLYYDFLR
;
A
#
# COMPACT_ATOMS: atom_id res chain seq x y z
N MET A 1 -3.49 32.97 -7.72
CA MET A 1 -2.91 31.64 -8.03
C MET A 1 -3.90 30.49 -7.76
N ASN A 2 -4.88 30.68 -6.87
CA ASN A 2 -5.86 29.64 -6.46
C ASN A 2 -6.87 29.18 -7.53
N LEU A 3 -7.20 29.98 -8.56
CA LEU A 3 -8.19 29.59 -9.57
C LEU A 3 -7.63 28.61 -10.61
N LYS A 4 -6.35 28.71 -10.95
CA LYS A 4 -5.69 27.82 -11.91
C LYS A 4 -5.52 26.38 -11.36
N ASN A 5 -5.08 26.23 -10.11
CA ASN A 5 -4.95 24.95 -9.45
C ASN A 5 -6.32 24.26 -9.22
N LYS A 6 -7.36 25.04 -8.90
CA LYS A 6 -8.72 24.51 -8.73
C LYS A 6 -9.32 24.03 -10.06
N THR A 7 -9.00 24.71 -11.17
CA THR A 7 -9.41 24.28 -12.52
C THR A 7 -8.62 23.07 -13.02
N GLU A 8 -7.32 22.97 -12.74
CA GLU A 8 -6.52 21.80 -13.10
C GLU A 8 -6.94 20.55 -12.31
N LYS A 9 -7.18 20.69 -11.00
CA LYS A 9 -7.67 19.58 -10.13
C LYS A 9 -9.10 19.14 -10.54
N SER A 10 -9.97 20.07 -10.94
CA SER A 10 -11.31 19.74 -11.47
C SER A 10 -11.25 19.06 -12.83
N MET A 11 -10.34 19.50 -13.71
CA MET A 11 -10.15 18.92 -15.05
C MET A 11 -9.53 17.51 -14.97
N GLY A 12 -8.67 17.23 -13.98
CA GLY A 12 -8.18 15.90 -13.67
C GLY A 12 -9.29 14.93 -13.29
N ARG A 13 -10.15 15.30 -12.35
CA ARG A 13 -11.30 14.48 -11.91
C ARG A 13 -12.29 14.19 -13.03
N VAL A 14 -12.53 15.17 -13.92
CA VAL A 14 -13.41 14.97 -15.08
C VAL A 14 -12.82 13.96 -16.07
N LYS A 15 -11.51 14.01 -16.32
CA LYS A 15 -10.83 13.03 -17.17
C LYS A 15 -10.89 11.60 -16.56
N GLU A 16 -10.70 11.48 -15.27
CA GLU A 16 -10.80 10.20 -14.55
C GLU A 16 -12.21 9.61 -14.64
N ALA A 17 -13.23 10.42 -14.42
CA ALA A 17 -14.63 9.99 -14.55
C ALA A 17 -14.95 9.55 -15.99
N ILE A 18 -14.48 10.28 -17.00
CA ILE A 18 -14.68 9.93 -18.41
C ILE A 18 -14.03 8.60 -18.74
N VAL A 19 -12.77 8.37 -18.32
CA VAL A 19 -12.06 7.11 -18.57
C VAL A 19 -12.76 5.94 -17.90
N SER A 20 -13.23 6.11 -16.66
CA SER A 20 -13.99 5.08 -15.94
C SER A 20 -15.29 4.71 -16.66
N ILE A 21 -16.05 5.70 -17.13
CA ILE A 21 -17.30 5.49 -17.88
C ILE A 21 -17.01 4.79 -19.22
N ILE A 22 -15.98 5.20 -19.94
CA ILE A 22 -15.59 4.58 -21.21
C ILE A 22 -15.19 3.11 -20.98
N SER A 23 -14.40 2.82 -19.95
CA SER A 23 -14.01 1.45 -19.57
C SER A 23 -15.25 0.58 -19.33
N LEU A 24 -16.19 1.06 -18.51
CA LEU A 24 -17.44 0.38 -18.15
C LEU A 24 -18.33 0.12 -19.38
N LEU A 25 -18.44 1.07 -20.30
CA LEU A 25 -19.18 0.88 -21.55
C LEU A 25 -18.53 -0.15 -22.47
N LEU A 26 -17.20 -0.10 -22.60
CA LEU A 26 -16.45 -1.02 -23.46
C LEU A 26 -16.54 -2.46 -22.95
N THR A 27 -16.34 -2.71 -21.67
CA THR A 27 -16.44 -4.04 -21.07
C THR A 27 -17.84 -4.64 -21.25
N GLY A 28 -18.88 -3.84 -21.06
CA GLY A 28 -20.28 -4.25 -21.29
C GLY A 28 -20.56 -4.59 -22.75
N ILE A 29 -20.10 -3.76 -23.70
CA ILE A 29 -20.23 -4.03 -25.13
C ILE A 29 -19.51 -5.32 -25.51
N ILE A 30 -18.27 -5.51 -25.06
CA ILE A 30 -17.49 -6.71 -25.36
C ILE A 30 -18.17 -7.95 -24.77
N THR A 31 -18.68 -7.88 -23.53
CA THR A 31 -19.42 -9.00 -22.91
C THR A 31 -20.67 -9.35 -23.69
N ALA A 32 -21.44 -8.34 -24.13
CA ALA A 32 -22.60 -8.54 -24.97
C ALA A 32 -22.24 -9.23 -26.30
N VAL A 33 -21.19 -8.76 -26.97
CA VAL A 33 -20.69 -9.35 -28.23
C VAL A 33 -20.22 -10.79 -28.03
N ILE A 34 -19.47 -11.08 -26.97
CA ILE A 34 -19.01 -12.44 -26.65
C ILE A 34 -20.22 -13.36 -26.39
N THR A 35 -21.17 -12.92 -25.57
CA THR A 35 -22.38 -13.71 -25.25
C THR A 35 -23.18 -14.01 -26.52
N PHE A 36 -23.32 -13.02 -27.40
CA PHE A 36 -23.98 -13.19 -28.71
C PHE A 36 -23.23 -14.16 -29.62
N TYR A 37 -21.90 -14.04 -29.69
CA TYR A 37 -21.03 -14.93 -30.48
C TYR A 37 -21.10 -16.38 -30.01
N LEU A 38 -21.29 -16.61 -28.72
CA LEU A 38 -21.48 -17.93 -28.12
C LEU A 38 -22.91 -18.49 -28.39
N ASN A 39 -23.72 -17.87 -29.24
CA ASN A 39 -25.08 -18.25 -29.58
C ASN A 39 -26.03 -18.40 -28.35
N ARG A 40 -25.82 -17.57 -27.33
CA ARG A 40 -26.69 -17.56 -26.14
C ARG A 40 -27.96 -16.77 -26.37
N PRO A 41 -29.07 -17.12 -25.69
CA PRO A 41 -30.33 -16.36 -25.78
C PRO A 41 -30.12 -14.88 -25.42
N ILE A 42 -30.89 -13.99 -26.06
CA ILE A 42 -30.81 -12.54 -25.80
C ILE A 42 -31.00 -12.22 -24.32
N ALA A 43 -31.83 -12.95 -23.61
CA ALA A 43 -32.00 -12.79 -22.15
C ALA A 43 -30.68 -12.99 -21.37
N GLU A 44 -29.81 -13.90 -21.81
CA GLU A 44 -28.48 -14.10 -21.20
C GLU A 44 -27.52 -12.95 -21.55
N VAL A 45 -27.63 -12.37 -22.74
CA VAL A 45 -26.84 -11.18 -23.11
C VAL A 45 -27.12 -10.03 -22.14
N TYR A 46 -28.38 -9.73 -21.90
CA TYR A 46 -28.77 -8.70 -20.92
C TYR A 46 -28.33 -9.07 -19.50
N ARG A 47 -28.59 -10.30 -19.08
CA ARG A 47 -28.21 -10.76 -17.72
C ARG A 47 -26.73 -10.62 -17.45
N ASN A 48 -25.87 -11.10 -18.36
CA ASN A 48 -24.42 -11.08 -18.18
C ASN A 48 -23.87 -9.66 -18.24
N THR A 49 -24.39 -8.82 -19.13
CA THR A 49 -23.97 -7.40 -19.23
C THR A 49 -24.37 -6.60 -17.98
N ILE A 50 -25.60 -6.79 -17.49
CA ILE A 50 -26.09 -6.11 -16.29
C ILE A 50 -25.33 -6.59 -15.06
N ALA A 51 -25.05 -7.90 -14.94
CA ALA A 51 -24.27 -8.45 -13.83
C ALA A 51 -22.84 -7.84 -13.80
N LEU A 52 -22.15 -7.74 -14.95
CA LEU A 52 -20.85 -7.10 -15.04
C LEU A 52 -20.92 -5.63 -14.61
N TRP A 53 -21.86 -4.86 -15.18
CA TRP A 53 -22.00 -3.44 -14.84
C TRP A 53 -22.34 -3.21 -13.38
N THR A 54 -23.15 -4.09 -12.77
CA THR A 54 -23.43 -4.03 -11.32
C THR A 54 -22.13 -4.20 -10.52
N GLY A 55 -21.30 -5.17 -10.87
CA GLY A 55 -19.99 -5.37 -10.23
C GLY A 55 -19.07 -4.16 -10.43
N GLU A 56 -19.02 -3.58 -11.64
CA GLU A 56 -18.20 -2.39 -11.93
C GLU A 56 -18.70 -1.14 -11.18
N LEU A 57 -19.99 -0.97 -11.00
CA LEU A 57 -20.55 0.10 -10.16
C LEU A 57 -20.14 -0.06 -8.70
N VAL A 58 -20.12 -1.30 -8.18
CA VAL A 58 -19.61 -1.57 -6.82
C VAL A 58 -18.12 -1.23 -6.73
N ILE A 59 -17.31 -1.58 -7.74
CA ILE A 59 -15.88 -1.23 -7.79
C ILE A 59 -15.68 0.28 -7.78
N LEU A 60 -16.44 1.03 -8.57
CA LEU A 60 -16.41 2.50 -8.61
C LEU A 60 -16.78 3.10 -7.24
N PHE A 61 -17.82 2.57 -6.61
CA PHE A 61 -18.23 3.01 -5.26
C PHE A 61 -17.13 2.76 -4.22
N LEU A 62 -16.56 1.56 -4.22
CA LEU A 62 -15.46 1.20 -3.33
C LEU A 62 -14.24 2.07 -3.59
N TRP A 63 -13.90 2.34 -4.84
CA TRP A 63 -12.81 3.24 -5.20
C TRP A 63 -13.02 4.63 -4.62
N TYR A 64 -14.19 5.21 -4.84
CA TYR A 64 -14.52 6.54 -4.31
C TYR A 64 -14.45 6.60 -2.78
N GLN A 65 -15.01 5.60 -2.10
CA GLN A 65 -14.97 5.51 -0.64
C GLN A 65 -13.53 5.40 -0.11
N ASN A 66 -12.71 4.55 -0.72
CA ASN A 66 -11.33 4.34 -0.29
C ASN A 66 -10.42 5.55 -0.63
N THR A 67 -10.74 6.33 -1.66
CA THR A 67 -10.05 7.59 -1.94
C THR A 67 -10.34 8.64 -0.85
N ILE A 68 -11.57 8.70 -0.33
CA ILE A 68 -11.91 9.61 0.79
C ILE A 68 -11.23 9.17 2.10
N CYS A 69 -11.12 7.87 2.33
CA CYS A 69 -10.51 7.31 3.55
C CYS A 69 -8.98 7.18 3.46
N HIS A 70 -8.32 7.62 2.37
CA HIS A 70 -6.89 7.49 2.13
C HIS A 70 -6.35 6.07 2.36
N SER A 71 -7.12 5.05 1.98
CA SER A 71 -6.81 3.63 2.20
C SER A 71 -6.26 2.90 0.98
N LEU A 72 -6.01 3.62 -0.12
CA LEU A 72 -5.35 3.08 -1.31
C LEU A 72 -3.84 2.98 -1.08
N ARG A 73 -3.22 1.89 -1.56
CA ARG A 73 -1.80 1.61 -1.36
C ARG A 73 -0.95 2.12 -2.53
N TYR A 74 0.34 2.30 -2.29
CA TYR A 74 1.35 2.57 -3.32
C TYR A 74 1.07 3.81 -4.18
N ASP A 75 0.56 4.89 -3.58
CA ASP A 75 0.21 6.15 -4.28
C ASP A 75 -0.82 5.97 -5.42
N ASN A 76 -1.61 4.88 -5.37
CA ASN A 76 -2.64 4.59 -6.38
C ASN A 76 -3.76 5.62 -6.37
N GLU A 77 -3.91 6.39 -5.31
CA GLU A 77 -4.94 7.41 -5.16
C GLU A 77 -4.87 8.48 -6.26
N LYS A 78 -3.66 8.86 -6.64
CA LYS A 78 -3.41 9.83 -7.72
C LYS A 78 -3.52 9.22 -9.13
N HIS A 79 -3.65 7.90 -9.23
CA HIS A 79 -3.51 7.17 -10.49
C HIS A 79 -4.71 6.28 -10.82
N GLN A 80 -5.93 6.76 -10.60
CA GLN A 80 -7.17 6.05 -10.94
C GLN A 80 -7.17 5.48 -12.36
N ILE A 81 -6.68 6.22 -13.33
CA ILE A 81 -6.58 5.80 -14.74
C ILE A 81 -5.75 4.53 -14.90
N ARG A 82 -4.68 4.35 -14.11
CA ARG A 82 -3.87 3.12 -14.16
C ARG A 82 -4.68 1.91 -13.72
N PHE A 83 -5.47 2.02 -12.65
CA PHE A 83 -6.30 0.92 -12.18
C PHE A 83 -7.32 0.50 -13.24
N PHE A 84 -8.08 1.43 -13.82
CA PHE A 84 -9.07 1.10 -14.86
C PHE A 84 -8.40 0.56 -16.13
N GLY A 85 -7.23 1.04 -16.51
CA GLY A 85 -6.45 0.45 -17.59
C GLY A 85 -6.04 -0.99 -17.32
N VAL A 86 -5.52 -1.28 -16.12
CA VAL A 86 -5.17 -2.64 -15.70
C VAL A 86 -6.42 -3.52 -15.60
N PHE A 87 -7.52 -3.00 -15.06
CA PHE A 87 -8.79 -3.73 -15.00
C PHE A 87 -9.28 -4.13 -16.40
N PHE A 88 -9.23 -3.21 -17.37
CA PHE A 88 -9.60 -3.50 -18.74
C PHE A 88 -8.71 -4.57 -19.38
N VAL A 89 -7.40 -4.52 -19.17
CA VAL A 89 -6.48 -5.57 -19.64
C VAL A 89 -6.79 -6.90 -18.97
N CYS A 90 -7.01 -6.92 -17.66
CA CYS A 90 -7.42 -8.12 -16.92
C CYS A 90 -8.75 -8.68 -17.44
N PHE A 91 -9.71 -7.82 -17.80
CA PHE A 91 -10.96 -8.22 -18.40
C PHE A 91 -10.74 -8.93 -19.75
N LEU A 92 -9.89 -8.38 -20.62
CA LEU A 92 -9.58 -9.02 -21.91
C LEU A 92 -8.88 -10.37 -21.73
N ILE A 93 -7.93 -10.47 -20.79
CA ILE A 93 -7.26 -11.74 -20.46
C ILE A 93 -8.29 -12.74 -19.90
N SER A 94 -9.18 -12.31 -19.01
CA SER A 94 -10.23 -13.15 -18.44
C SER A 94 -11.20 -13.65 -19.53
N ALA A 95 -11.59 -12.79 -20.46
CA ALA A 95 -12.40 -13.20 -21.61
C ALA A 95 -11.68 -14.24 -22.50
N GLY A 96 -10.36 -14.12 -22.66
CA GLY A 96 -9.55 -15.12 -23.34
C GLY A 96 -9.52 -16.48 -22.65
N MET A 97 -9.72 -16.53 -21.33
CA MET A 97 -9.78 -17.81 -20.57
C MET A 97 -10.98 -18.67 -20.93
N LEU A 98 -12.03 -18.13 -21.53
CA LEU A 98 -13.17 -18.90 -22.04
C LEU A 98 -12.75 -19.97 -23.07
N PHE A 99 -11.61 -19.79 -23.74
CA PHE A 99 -11.09 -20.74 -24.72
C PHE A 99 -10.15 -21.78 -24.09
N LEU A 100 -9.91 -21.71 -22.80
CA LEU A 100 -9.04 -22.63 -22.06
C LEU A 100 -9.87 -23.59 -21.20
N PRO A 101 -9.34 -24.80 -20.94
CA PRO A 101 -9.98 -25.69 -19.95
C PRO A 101 -10.17 -25.02 -18.62
N VAL A 102 -11.30 -25.26 -17.96
CA VAL A 102 -11.67 -24.62 -16.70
C VAL A 102 -10.60 -24.73 -15.61
N GLY A 103 -9.92 -25.88 -15.53
CA GLY A 103 -8.83 -26.12 -14.57
C GLY A 103 -7.54 -25.32 -14.83
N SER A 104 -7.41 -24.64 -15.98
CA SER A 104 -6.20 -23.90 -16.36
C SER A 104 -6.32 -22.38 -16.26
N TRP A 105 -7.39 -21.86 -15.68
CA TRP A 105 -7.61 -20.42 -15.55
C TRP A 105 -6.62 -19.76 -14.57
N GLY A 106 -6.10 -18.58 -14.97
CA GLY A 106 -5.10 -17.83 -14.22
C GLY A 106 -5.69 -16.70 -13.37
N PHE A 107 -6.73 -16.94 -12.57
CA PHE A 107 -7.36 -15.88 -11.76
C PHE A 107 -6.53 -15.44 -10.56
N LEU A 108 -5.66 -16.29 -10.01
CA LEU A 108 -4.78 -15.92 -8.90
C LEU A 108 -3.89 -14.71 -9.25
N PRO A 109 -3.10 -14.70 -10.36
CA PRO A 109 -2.32 -13.53 -10.74
C PRO A 109 -3.18 -12.30 -11.08
N ILE A 110 -4.36 -12.48 -11.68
CA ILE A 110 -5.27 -11.36 -11.98
C ILE A 110 -5.73 -10.67 -10.70
N MET A 111 -6.19 -11.42 -9.71
CA MET A 111 -6.67 -10.87 -8.44
C MET A 111 -5.54 -10.19 -7.65
N VAL A 112 -4.35 -10.77 -7.63
CA VAL A 112 -3.17 -10.15 -7.03
C VAL A 112 -2.83 -8.84 -7.74
N LEU A 113 -2.79 -8.83 -9.08
CA LEU A 113 -2.51 -7.63 -9.86
C LEU A 113 -3.50 -6.50 -9.54
N LEU A 114 -4.80 -6.80 -9.56
CA LEU A 114 -5.84 -5.82 -9.28
C LEU A 114 -5.73 -5.26 -7.85
N SER A 115 -5.36 -6.09 -6.86
CA SER A 115 -5.16 -5.65 -5.49
C SER A 115 -3.92 -4.76 -5.32
N MET A 116 -2.88 -4.99 -6.10
CA MET A 116 -1.66 -4.16 -6.08
C MET A 116 -1.89 -2.76 -6.65
N PHE A 117 -2.76 -2.64 -7.68
CA PHE A 117 -3.13 -1.34 -8.26
C PHE A 117 -4.31 -0.65 -7.57
N SER A 118 -4.76 -1.18 -6.43
CA SER A 118 -5.83 -0.57 -5.62
C SER A 118 -5.59 -0.85 -4.13
N ASN A 119 -6.39 -1.71 -3.55
CA ASN A 119 -6.21 -2.32 -2.25
C ASN A 119 -6.83 -3.72 -2.23
N SER A 120 -6.71 -4.43 -1.12
CA SER A 120 -7.19 -5.81 -1.00
C SER A 120 -8.70 -5.96 -1.27
N PHE A 121 -9.52 -4.99 -0.81
CA PHE A 121 -10.99 -5.03 -0.97
C PHE A 121 -11.41 -4.79 -2.42
N ILE A 122 -10.87 -3.75 -3.05
CA ILE A 122 -11.16 -3.40 -4.44
C ILE A 122 -10.64 -4.50 -5.37
N GLY A 123 -9.42 -5.00 -5.12
CA GLY A 123 -8.83 -6.09 -5.89
C GLY A 123 -9.66 -7.36 -5.83
N LEU A 124 -10.18 -7.71 -4.65
CA LEU A 124 -11.08 -8.87 -4.48
C LEU A 124 -12.42 -8.64 -5.21
N ALA A 125 -13.03 -7.47 -5.06
CA ALA A 125 -14.29 -7.14 -5.73
C ALA A 125 -14.13 -7.16 -7.26
N ALA A 126 -13.07 -6.54 -7.79
CA ALA A 126 -12.78 -6.49 -9.21
C ALA A 126 -12.48 -7.89 -9.78
N GLY A 127 -11.62 -8.67 -9.12
CA GLY A 127 -11.30 -10.02 -9.53
C GLY A 127 -12.51 -10.97 -9.48
N SER A 128 -13.35 -10.85 -8.43
CA SER A 128 -14.59 -11.63 -8.31
C SER A 128 -15.59 -11.29 -9.40
N THR A 129 -15.71 -10.01 -9.78
CA THR A 129 -16.58 -9.57 -10.87
C THR A 129 -16.13 -10.17 -12.20
N LEU A 130 -14.82 -10.14 -12.51
CA LEU A 130 -14.27 -10.75 -13.70
C LEU A 130 -14.47 -12.29 -13.70
N LEU A 131 -14.20 -12.93 -12.58
CA LEU A 131 -14.40 -14.37 -12.42
C LEU A 131 -15.86 -14.75 -12.62
N MET A 132 -16.80 -14.04 -12.00
CA MET A 132 -18.24 -14.28 -12.16
C MET A 132 -18.69 -14.12 -13.60
N THR A 133 -18.14 -13.12 -14.30
CA THR A 133 -18.43 -12.90 -15.72
C THR A 133 -17.98 -14.09 -16.57
N VAL A 134 -16.75 -14.57 -16.36
CA VAL A 134 -16.22 -15.72 -17.11
C VAL A 134 -16.99 -17.01 -16.80
N VAL A 135 -17.31 -17.26 -15.52
CA VAL A 135 -18.13 -18.43 -15.13
C VAL A 135 -19.51 -18.36 -15.75
N SER A 136 -20.13 -17.18 -15.81
CA SER A 136 -21.46 -17.02 -16.44
C SER A 136 -21.44 -17.19 -17.96
N LEU A 137 -20.33 -16.90 -18.61
CA LEU A 137 -20.16 -17.05 -20.07
C LEU A 137 -19.75 -18.48 -20.44
N SER A 138 -19.06 -19.19 -19.56
CA SER A 138 -18.59 -20.57 -19.83
C SER A 138 -19.77 -21.56 -19.82
N THR A 139 -19.67 -22.60 -20.65
CA THR A 139 -20.61 -23.75 -20.65
C THR A 139 -20.25 -24.80 -19.60
N ASP A 140 -18.96 -24.91 -19.31
CA ASP A 140 -18.42 -26.02 -18.54
C ASP A 140 -18.12 -25.62 -17.08
N ALA A 141 -18.17 -24.31 -16.79
CA ALA A 141 -17.93 -23.83 -15.44
C ALA A 141 -19.15 -23.94 -14.54
N THR A 142 -18.95 -24.47 -13.34
CA THR A 142 -19.94 -24.57 -12.29
C THR A 142 -19.69 -23.56 -11.18
N ILE A 143 -20.64 -23.43 -10.24
CA ILE A 143 -20.44 -22.60 -9.04
C ILE A 143 -19.22 -23.04 -8.21
N TYR A 144 -18.85 -24.32 -8.29
CA TYR A 144 -17.66 -24.85 -7.60
C TYR A 144 -16.36 -24.30 -8.18
N VAL A 145 -16.33 -24.04 -9.49
CA VAL A 145 -15.21 -23.37 -10.18
C VAL A 145 -15.06 -21.93 -9.68
N PHE A 146 -16.18 -21.20 -9.54
CA PHE A 146 -16.17 -19.88 -8.94
C PHE A 146 -15.58 -19.94 -7.54
N PHE A 147 -16.03 -20.87 -6.70
CA PHE A 147 -15.51 -21.04 -5.34
C PHE A 147 -14.01 -21.34 -5.31
N LEU A 148 -13.52 -22.23 -6.17
CA LEU A 148 -12.10 -22.58 -6.30
C LEU A 148 -11.24 -21.31 -6.55
N TYR A 149 -11.54 -20.59 -7.63
CA TYR A 149 -10.74 -19.44 -8.02
C TYR A 149 -10.91 -18.23 -7.11
N PHE A 150 -12.09 -18.08 -6.51
CA PHE A 150 -12.32 -17.08 -5.47
C PHE A 150 -11.44 -17.33 -4.24
N MET A 151 -11.37 -18.57 -3.75
CA MET A 151 -10.50 -18.94 -2.63
C MET A 151 -9.01 -18.77 -2.98
N LEU A 152 -8.60 -19.17 -4.18
CA LEU A 152 -7.24 -18.94 -4.65
C LEU A 152 -6.90 -17.45 -4.70
N GLY A 153 -7.79 -16.63 -5.19
CA GLY A 153 -7.61 -15.18 -5.24
C GLY A 153 -7.53 -14.54 -3.85
N LEU A 154 -8.39 -14.98 -2.92
CA LEU A 154 -8.39 -14.50 -1.54
C LEU A 154 -7.07 -14.83 -0.83
N VAL A 155 -6.58 -16.07 -0.98
CA VAL A 155 -5.26 -16.48 -0.45
C VAL A 155 -4.15 -15.64 -1.10
N GLY A 156 -4.17 -15.50 -2.43
CA GLY A 156 -3.19 -14.69 -3.15
C GLY A 156 -3.17 -13.25 -2.65
N ILE A 157 -4.32 -12.57 -2.62
CA ILE A 157 -4.42 -11.18 -2.12
C ILE A 157 -3.91 -11.09 -0.68
N SER A 158 -4.27 -12.03 0.20
CA SER A 158 -3.82 -12.02 1.59
C SER A 158 -2.30 -12.14 1.72
N LEU A 159 -1.67 -13.05 0.98
CA LEU A 159 -0.23 -13.27 1.01
C LEU A 159 0.55 -12.10 0.43
N PHE A 160 0.08 -11.52 -0.69
CA PHE A 160 0.74 -10.40 -1.35
C PHE A 160 0.33 -9.03 -0.79
N SER A 161 -0.64 -8.96 0.13
CA SER A 161 -1.04 -7.71 0.78
C SER A 161 0.01 -7.12 1.72
N LYS A 162 0.97 -7.91 2.17
CA LYS A 162 2.04 -7.53 3.12
C LYS A 162 3.41 -7.44 2.44
N LEU A 163 3.44 -7.13 1.15
CA LEU A 163 4.72 -6.85 0.48
C LEU A 163 5.30 -5.57 1.05
N ASP A 164 6.35 -5.73 1.84
CA ASP A 164 7.08 -4.65 2.49
C ASP A 164 7.92 -3.85 1.49
N VAL A 165 8.50 -2.73 1.97
CA VAL A 165 9.43 -1.89 1.23
C VAL A 165 10.62 -2.69 0.64
N GLU A 166 11.04 -3.78 1.30
CA GLU A 166 12.08 -4.69 0.82
C GLU A 166 11.62 -5.64 -0.29
N PHE A 167 10.33 -5.63 -0.63
CA PHE A 167 9.71 -6.44 -1.70
C PHE A 167 10.12 -7.93 -1.63
N ARG A 168 10.01 -8.53 -0.44
CA ARG A 168 10.32 -9.95 -0.22
C ARG A 168 9.23 -10.84 -0.81
N ILE A 169 9.37 -11.21 -2.08
CA ILE A 169 8.37 -11.99 -2.83
C ILE A 169 8.48 -13.51 -2.63
N GLY A 170 9.60 -14.02 -2.11
CA GLY A 170 9.88 -15.47 -2.08
C GLY A 170 8.87 -16.27 -1.27
N GLU A 171 8.58 -15.85 -0.05
CA GLU A 171 7.66 -16.54 0.86
C GLU A 171 6.20 -16.51 0.37
N PRO A 172 5.62 -15.34 0.00
CA PRO A 172 4.28 -15.29 -0.59
C PRO A 172 4.14 -16.12 -1.87
N LEU A 173 5.17 -16.12 -2.72
CA LEU A 173 5.17 -16.87 -3.96
C LEU A 173 5.13 -18.39 -3.70
N TYR A 174 5.97 -18.89 -2.79
CA TYR A 174 5.99 -20.30 -2.43
C TYR A 174 4.66 -20.76 -1.81
N LEU A 175 4.14 -19.99 -0.85
CA LEU A 175 2.87 -20.32 -0.20
C LEU A 175 1.67 -20.28 -1.16
N SER A 176 1.62 -19.28 -2.05
CA SER A 176 0.56 -19.20 -3.07
C SER A 176 0.60 -20.38 -4.04
N ALA A 177 1.80 -20.81 -4.42
CA ALA A 177 2.02 -21.98 -5.27
C ALA A 177 1.52 -23.26 -4.59
N LEU A 178 1.90 -23.47 -3.33
CA LEU A 178 1.46 -24.64 -2.55
C LEU A 178 -0.07 -24.67 -2.38
N CYS A 179 -0.69 -23.54 -1.99
CA CYS A 179 -2.14 -23.43 -1.86
C CYS A 179 -2.85 -23.66 -3.20
N SER A 180 -2.30 -23.16 -4.31
CA SER A 180 -2.86 -23.39 -5.63
C SER A 180 -2.90 -24.87 -5.99
N LEU A 181 -1.80 -25.60 -5.76
CA LEU A 181 -1.72 -27.03 -6.02
C LEU A 181 -2.73 -27.82 -5.17
N VAL A 182 -2.78 -27.54 -3.87
CA VAL A 182 -3.68 -28.24 -2.94
C VAL A 182 -5.15 -27.98 -3.28
N LEU A 183 -5.54 -26.73 -3.50
CA LEU A 183 -6.94 -26.38 -3.77
C LEU A 183 -7.42 -26.93 -5.11
N GLN A 184 -6.59 -26.88 -6.17
CA GLN A 184 -6.95 -27.43 -7.48
C GLN A 184 -7.04 -28.95 -7.44
N THR A 185 -6.11 -29.63 -6.76
CA THR A 185 -6.18 -31.10 -6.59
C THR A 185 -7.41 -31.49 -5.78
N ALA A 186 -7.69 -30.78 -4.69
CA ALA A 186 -8.89 -31.01 -3.88
C ALA A 186 -10.19 -30.82 -4.69
N TYR A 187 -10.23 -29.78 -5.55
CA TYR A 187 -11.36 -29.55 -6.44
C TYR A 187 -11.63 -30.75 -7.37
N LEU A 188 -10.58 -31.25 -8.06
CA LEU A 188 -10.72 -32.38 -8.97
C LEU A 188 -11.18 -33.66 -8.26
N VAL A 189 -10.67 -33.91 -7.07
CA VAL A 189 -11.05 -35.14 -6.29
C VAL A 189 -12.44 -35.01 -5.70
N ILE A 190 -12.79 -33.87 -5.08
CA ILE A 190 -14.02 -33.70 -4.31
C ILE A 190 -15.24 -33.40 -5.20
N PHE A 191 -15.07 -32.49 -6.18
CA PHE A 191 -16.20 -32.01 -6.97
C PHE A 191 -16.31 -32.66 -8.34
N GLU A 192 -15.21 -33.12 -8.92
CA GLU A 192 -15.25 -33.88 -10.19
C GLU A 192 -15.15 -35.39 -10.00
N ASN A 193 -15.07 -35.86 -8.74
CA ASN A 193 -15.01 -37.27 -8.38
C ASN A 193 -13.90 -38.07 -9.11
N GLN A 194 -12.79 -37.39 -9.42
CA GLN A 194 -11.65 -38.03 -10.08
C GLN A 194 -10.81 -38.79 -9.07
N SER A 195 -10.33 -39.99 -9.47
CA SER A 195 -9.43 -40.79 -8.64
C SER A 195 -8.06 -40.19 -8.55
N LEU A 196 -7.43 -40.26 -7.39
CA LEU A 196 -6.12 -39.66 -7.10
C LEU A 196 -5.02 -40.48 -7.81
N GLN A 197 -4.75 -40.15 -9.05
CA GLN A 197 -3.70 -40.78 -9.90
C GLN A 197 -2.67 -39.68 -10.30
N ILE A 198 -1.46 -40.10 -10.72
CA ILE A 198 -0.41 -39.17 -11.12
C ILE A 198 -0.87 -38.28 -12.29
N GLU A 199 -1.66 -38.84 -13.19
CA GLU A 199 -2.22 -38.13 -14.35
C GLU A 199 -3.12 -36.95 -13.95
N LEU A 200 -3.83 -37.05 -12.82
CA LEU A 200 -4.64 -35.97 -12.26
C LEU A 200 -3.82 -34.71 -11.96
N LEU A 201 -2.57 -34.88 -11.53
CA LEU A 201 -1.71 -33.78 -11.14
C LEU A 201 -1.13 -32.99 -12.31
N ILE A 202 -1.21 -33.50 -13.53
CA ILE A 202 -0.64 -32.84 -14.73
C ILE A 202 -1.26 -31.44 -14.91
N LEU A 203 -2.59 -31.34 -14.83
CA LEU A 203 -3.29 -30.08 -15.01
C LEU A 203 -3.01 -29.07 -13.87
N PRO A 204 -3.16 -29.41 -12.58
CA PRO A 204 -2.79 -28.53 -11.46
C PRO A 204 -1.33 -28.08 -11.49
N VAL A 205 -0.39 -28.97 -11.80
CA VAL A 205 1.04 -28.63 -11.86
C VAL A 205 1.34 -27.71 -13.05
N SER A 206 0.78 -27.97 -14.22
CA SER A 206 0.97 -27.07 -15.38
C SER A 206 0.38 -25.68 -15.12
N ASN A 207 -0.82 -25.61 -14.54
CA ASN A 207 -1.46 -24.34 -14.16
C ASN A 207 -0.68 -23.60 -13.08
N LEU A 208 -0.16 -24.32 -12.08
CA LEU A 208 0.73 -23.75 -11.07
C LEU A 208 1.93 -23.09 -11.71
N PHE A 209 2.61 -23.76 -12.65
CA PHE A 209 3.77 -23.21 -13.33
C PHE A 209 3.44 -21.95 -14.13
N VAL A 210 2.33 -21.94 -14.87
CA VAL A 210 1.86 -20.78 -15.62
C VAL A 210 1.53 -19.61 -14.67
N ASN A 211 0.80 -19.87 -13.60
CA ASN A 211 0.47 -18.84 -12.60
C ASN A 211 1.72 -18.25 -11.93
N LEU A 212 2.71 -19.08 -11.63
CA LEU A 212 3.97 -18.69 -11.03
C LEU A 212 4.77 -17.76 -11.96
N VAL A 213 4.87 -18.11 -13.23
CA VAL A 213 5.52 -17.26 -14.24
C VAL A 213 4.78 -15.93 -14.40
N LEU A 214 3.44 -15.97 -14.48
CA LEU A 214 2.63 -14.76 -14.59
C LEU A 214 2.77 -13.87 -13.34
N LEU A 215 2.76 -14.45 -12.13
CA LEU A 215 3.00 -13.70 -10.91
C LEU A 215 4.38 -13.01 -10.92
N LEU A 216 5.44 -13.72 -11.28
CA LEU A 216 6.78 -13.14 -11.37
C LEU A 216 6.85 -11.97 -12.37
N LEU A 217 6.20 -12.11 -13.53
CA LEU A 217 6.14 -11.02 -14.53
C LEU A 217 5.35 -9.82 -13.99
N ILE A 218 4.21 -10.06 -13.36
CA ILE A 218 3.37 -9.03 -12.74
C ILE A 218 4.14 -8.30 -11.65
N LEU A 219 4.76 -9.03 -10.72
CA LEU A 219 5.52 -8.46 -9.63
C LEU A 219 6.70 -7.62 -10.13
N LYS A 220 7.41 -8.11 -11.14
CA LYS A 220 8.51 -7.37 -11.79
C LYS A 220 8.01 -6.09 -12.47
N TYR A 221 6.87 -6.16 -13.17
CA TYR A 221 6.27 -5.00 -13.82
C TYR A 221 5.79 -3.97 -12.80
N PHE A 222 5.07 -4.41 -11.77
CA PHE A 222 4.58 -3.57 -10.69
C PHE A 222 5.72 -2.90 -9.90
N SER A 223 6.75 -3.66 -9.55
CA SER A 223 7.94 -3.14 -8.88
C SER A 223 8.56 -1.99 -9.69
N ARG A 224 8.73 -2.18 -11.00
CA ARG A 224 9.29 -1.15 -11.88
C ARG A 224 8.40 0.09 -11.99
N LEU A 225 7.09 -0.09 -12.05
CA LEU A 225 6.15 1.01 -12.30
C LEU A 225 5.84 1.83 -11.06
N SER A 226 5.75 1.19 -9.89
CA SER A 226 5.27 1.81 -8.66
C SER A 226 6.34 1.89 -7.59
N MET A 227 6.99 0.77 -7.25
CA MET A 227 7.92 0.71 -6.12
C MET A 227 9.21 1.50 -6.35
N TYR A 228 9.82 1.38 -7.54
CA TYR A 228 11.05 2.15 -7.83
C TYR A 228 10.80 3.65 -7.80
N HIS A 229 9.66 4.11 -8.34
CA HIS A 229 9.35 5.54 -8.34
C HIS A 229 9.17 6.09 -6.92
N ILE A 230 8.47 5.37 -6.04
CA ILE A 230 8.31 5.75 -4.64
C ILE A 230 9.66 5.69 -3.91
N GLN A 231 10.47 4.68 -4.18
CA GLN A 231 11.78 4.51 -3.58
C GLN A 231 12.74 5.63 -3.98
N ASP A 232 12.82 5.95 -5.27
CA ASP A 232 13.63 7.05 -5.79
C ASP A 232 13.19 8.38 -5.15
N LYS A 233 11.88 8.57 -4.96
CA LYS A 233 11.33 9.76 -4.31
C LYS A 233 11.74 9.87 -2.84
N TYR A 234 11.69 8.75 -2.10
CA TYR A 234 12.19 8.74 -0.72
C TYR A 234 13.71 8.95 -0.64
N GLU A 235 14.47 8.42 -1.57
CA GLU A 235 15.92 8.66 -1.62
C GLU A 235 16.23 10.13 -1.86
N GLU A 236 15.52 10.78 -2.80
CA GLU A 236 15.62 12.22 -3.05
C GLU A 236 15.26 13.06 -1.81
N ILE A 237 14.10 12.77 -1.18
CA ILE A 237 13.58 13.54 -0.04
C ILE A 237 14.44 13.33 1.22
N ASN A 238 14.97 12.14 1.42
CA ASN A 238 15.78 11.78 2.59
C ASN A 238 17.27 12.18 2.46
N ASP A 239 17.65 12.83 1.34
CA ASP A 239 18.97 13.38 1.18
C ASP A 239 19.12 14.65 2.04
N PRO A 240 20.14 14.76 2.89
CA PRO A 240 20.44 15.98 3.65
C PRO A 240 20.69 17.21 2.77
N GLU A 241 21.04 17.04 1.49
CA GLU A 241 21.22 18.10 0.52
C GLU A 241 19.94 18.49 -0.24
N PHE A 242 18.82 17.87 0.06
CA PHE A 242 17.52 18.23 -0.52
C PHE A 242 17.25 19.73 -0.35
N PRO A 243 16.72 20.44 -1.37
CA PRO A 243 16.66 21.91 -1.40
C PRO A 243 16.03 22.55 -0.15
N VAL A 244 15.08 21.88 0.48
CA VAL A 244 14.41 22.35 1.70
C VAL A 244 15.36 22.32 2.90
N LEU A 245 16.07 21.19 3.08
CA LEU A 245 17.04 21.02 4.16
C LEU A 245 18.28 21.88 3.94
N ALA A 246 18.75 22.01 2.71
CA ALA A 246 19.86 22.90 2.37
C ALA A 246 19.54 24.38 2.69
N LYS A 247 18.32 24.85 2.39
CA LYS A 247 17.84 26.18 2.79
C LYS A 247 17.75 26.34 4.30
N LEU A 248 17.24 25.31 5.01
CA LEU A 248 17.18 25.33 6.47
C LEU A 248 18.58 25.44 7.07
N LYS A 249 19.53 24.65 6.57
CA LYS A 249 20.94 24.69 7.02
C LYS A 249 21.57 26.08 6.93
N GLN A 250 21.19 26.83 5.89
CA GLN A 250 21.70 28.23 5.68
C GLN A 250 20.97 29.22 6.57
N LYS A 251 19.66 29.06 6.78
CA LYS A 251 18.84 30.04 7.50
C LYS A 251 18.87 29.80 9.02
N ASP A 252 18.83 28.54 9.44
CA ASP A 252 18.74 28.14 10.85
C ASP A 252 19.46 26.80 11.06
N ARG A 253 20.73 26.91 11.42
CA ARG A 253 21.60 25.75 11.63
C ARG A 253 21.16 24.90 12.83
N GLU A 254 20.58 25.52 13.87
CA GLU A 254 20.16 24.81 15.06
C GLU A 254 18.97 23.88 14.76
N ASN A 255 17.93 24.40 14.14
CA ASN A 255 16.77 23.63 13.70
C ASN A 255 17.13 22.55 12.65
N TYR A 256 18.11 22.85 11.76
CA TYR A 256 18.64 21.84 10.85
C TYR A 256 19.27 20.67 11.60
N MET A 257 20.14 20.96 12.59
CA MET A 257 20.79 19.90 13.39
C MET A 257 19.77 19.07 14.19
N GLU A 258 18.74 19.73 14.74
CA GLU A 258 17.64 19.01 15.40
C GLU A 258 16.91 18.04 14.47
N ALA A 259 16.59 18.48 13.25
CA ALA A 259 15.95 17.63 12.26
C ALA A 259 16.83 16.43 11.89
N ILE A 260 18.14 16.62 11.71
CA ILE A 260 19.10 15.56 11.42
C ILE A 260 19.17 14.56 12.58
N HIS A 261 19.29 15.04 13.81
CA HIS A 261 19.40 14.16 14.99
C HIS A 261 18.12 13.36 15.21
N ARG A 262 16.95 13.98 15.05
CA ARG A 262 15.65 13.31 15.13
C ARG A 262 15.52 12.22 14.05
N ALA A 263 15.86 12.54 12.81
CA ALA A 263 15.80 11.60 11.71
C ALA A 263 16.76 10.41 11.89
N TYR A 264 17.95 10.65 12.45
CA TYR A 264 18.90 9.58 12.76
C TYR A 264 18.34 8.57 13.77
N LEU A 265 17.83 9.05 14.90
CA LEU A 265 17.27 8.17 15.94
C LEU A 265 16.03 7.44 15.44
N ALA A 266 15.12 8.17 14.78
CA ALA A 266 13.89 7.61 14.24
C ALA A 266 14.16 6.53 13.18
N ASP A 267 15.14 6.73 12.29
CA ASP A 267 15.58 5.75 11.28
C ASP A 267 16.12 4.44 11.94
N ARG A 268 16.93 4.57 13.00
CA ARG A 268 17.46 3.38 13.70
C ARG A 268 16.38 2.58 14.39
N ILE A 269 15.40 3.27 14.98
CA ILE A 269 14.29 2.62 15.69
C ILE A 269 13.36 1.95 14.69
N SER A 270 12.98 2.65 13.62
CA SER A 270 12.07 2.11 12.59
C SER A 270 12.62 0.86 11.93
N LYS A 271 13.92 0.82 11.64
CA LYS A 271 14.61 -0.39 11.14
C LYS A 271 14.56 -1.55 12.14
N ARG A 272 14.67 -1.27 13.42
CA ARG A 272 14.61 -2.31 14.47
C ARG A 272 13.21 -2.83 14.69
N LEU A 273 12.19 -2.00 14.47
CA LEU A 273 10.77 -2.34 14.54
C LEU A 273 10.22 -2.93 13.25
N HIS A 274 11.00 -2.91 12.15
CA HIS A 274 10.56 -3.33 10.81
C HIS A 274 9.31 -2.58 10.32
N ILE A 275 9.26 -1.26 10.56
CA ILE A 275 8.25 -0.34 10.04
C ILE A 275 8.82 0.50 8.89
N ASN A 276 8.02 1.37 8.27
CA ASN A 276 8.48 2.18 7.13
C ASN A 276 9.52 3.23 7.54
N ASP A 277 10.80 2.81 7.56
CA ASP A 277 11.95 3.64 7.95
C ASP A 277 12.14 4.87 7.06
N LYS A 278 11.82 4.78 5.76
CA LYS A 278 11.97 5.89 4.82
C LYS A 278 10.94 6.99 5.07
N ALA A 279 9.69 6.63 5.33
CA ALA A 279 8.65 7.59 5.70
C ALA A 279 8.93 8.23 7.06
N VAL A 280 9.34 7.43 8.05
CA VAL A 280 9.71 7.91 9.40
C VAL A 280 10.86 8.90 9.34
N LYS A 281 11.91 8.60 8.56
CA LYS A 281 13.06 9.49 8.37
C LYS A 281 12.63 10.81 7.70
N GLY A 282 11.88 10.74 6.61
CA GLY A 282 11.37 11.91 5.91
C GLY A 282 10.46 12.78 6.80
N CYS A 283 9.53 12.16 7.52
CA CYS A 283 8.68 12.86 8.47
C CYS A 283 9.53 13.59 9.53
N SER A 284 10.52 12.91 10.09
CA SER A 284 11.42 13.49 11.08
C SER A 284 12.18 14.72 10.59
N TYR A 285 12.46 14.81 9.30
CA TYR A 285 13.06 16.01 8.72
C TYR A 285 12.08 17.18 8.60
N TYR A 286 10.84 16.90 8.15
CA TYR A 286 9.99 17.94 7.55
C TYR A 286 8.78 18.36 8.37
N TYR A 287 8.23 17.56 9.29
CA TYR A 287 6.95 17.88 9.94
C TYR A 287 6.99 19.21 10.71
N LYS A 288 8.06 19.51 11.45
CA LYS A 288 8.21 20.82 12.14
C LYS A 288 8.38 21.99 11.18
N LEU A 289 8.98 21.75 10.02
CA LEU A 289 9.12 22.80 9.00
C LEU A 289 7.78 23.11 8.35
N ALA A 290 6.93 22.11 8.18
CA ALA A 290 5.58 22.30 7.68
C ALA A 290 4.72 23.04 8.71
N GLU A 291 4.76 22.65 9.98
CA GLU A 291 4.07 23.30 11.09
C GLU A 291 4.44 24.80 11.23
N ASN A 292 5.74 25.10 11.18
CA ASN A 292 6.22 26.49 11.27
C ASN A 292 5.80 27.34 10.06
N ARG A 293 5.61 26.75 8.87
CA ARG A 293 5.12 27.46 7.69
C ARG A 293 3.64 27.75 7.75
N GLU A 294 2.84 26.82 8.26
CA GLU A 294 1.39 27.01 8.43
C GLU A 294 1.08 28.09 9.46
N ASN A 295 1.86 28.13 10.54
CA ASN A 295 1.74 29.18 11.58
C ASN A 295 2.31 30.55 11.15
N GLY A 296 3.16 30.60 10.11
CA GLY A 296 3.94 31.79 9.73
C GLY A 296 3.45 32.58 8.50
N GLN A 297 2.25 32.35 7.97
CA GLN A 297 1.59 33.11 6.86
C GLN A 297 2.42 33.34 5.56
N GLU A 298 3.56 32.68 5.35
CA GLU A 298 4.48 33.07 4.25
C GLU A 298 4.37 32.29 2.94
N THR A 299 3.52 31.27 2.80
CA THR A 299 3.41 30.58 1.50
C THR A 299 2.01 30.00 1.24
N SER A 300 1.48 30.28 0.06
CA SER A 300 0.16 29.86 -0.42
C SER A 300 0.04 28.36 -0.77
N VAL A 301 1.10 27.56 -0.62
CA VAL A 301 1.12 26.12 -0.94
C VAL A 301 1.82 25.37 0.20
N PRO A 302 1.19 24.36 0.81
CA PRO A 302 1.82 23.52 1.80
C PRO A 302 3.12 22.88 1.29
N LEU A 303 4.09 22.67 2.18
CA LEU A 303 5.38 22.06 1.83
C LEU A 303 5.20 20.71 1.11
N GLN A 304 4.25 19.93 1.57
CA GLN A 304 3.91 18.59 1.09
C GLN A 304 3.43 18.58 -0.37
N GLU A 305 2.68 19.63 -0.77
CA GLU A 305 2.21 19.79 -2.16
C GLU A 305 3.29 20.38 -3.06
N ALA A 306 4.13 21.28 -2.52
CA ALA A 306 5.16 21.97 -3.29
C ALA A 306 6.25 21.03 -3.82
N TYR A 307 6.53 19.95 -3.09
CA TYR A 307 7.60 18.98 -3.41
C TYR A 307 7.07 17.58 -3.72
N ASP A 308 5.76 17.43 -3.91
CA ASP A 308 5.08 16.17 -4.26
C ASP A 308 5.53 14.99 -3.38
N PHE A 309 5.39 15.13 -2.07
CA PHE A 309 5.73 14.07 -1.12
C PHE A 309 4.82 12.84 -1.30
N PRO A 310 5.33 11.62 -1.05
CA PRO A 310 4.51 10.42 -1.02
C PRO A 310 3.33 10.55 -0.05
N GLU A 311 2.19 9.95 -0.38
CA GLU A 311 0.96 10.11 0.41
C GLU A 311 1.11 9.58 1.85
N GLU A 312 1.79 8.44 2.02
CA GLU A 312 2.12 7.90 3.35
C GLU A 312 2.90 8.90 4.21
N LEU A 313 3.84 9.63 3.59
CA LEU A 313 4.61 10.66 4.30
C LEU A 313 3.73 11.86 4.68
N LYS A 314 2.79 12.25 3.83
CA LYS A 314 1.88 13.38 4.13
C LYS A 314 0.98 13.07 5.32
N VAL A 315 0.34 11.89 5.30
CA VAL A 315 -0.51 11.42 6.41
C VAL A 315 0.29 11.37 7.71
N LEU A 316 1.50 10.81 7.68
CA LEU A 316 2.38 10.74 8.83
C LEU A 316 2.79 12.13 9.35
N MET A 317 3.06 13.07 8.44
CA MET A 317 3.36 14.46 8.82
C MET A 317 2.16 15.14 9.49
N GLU A 318 0.95 14.94 8.99
CA GLU A 318 -0.28 15.46 9.60
C GLU A 318 -0.48 14.91 11.02
N GLU A 319 -0.34 13.61 11.23
CA GLU A 319 -0.38 12.99 12.56
C GLU A 319 0.64 13.63 13.52
N CYS A 320 1.88 13.81 13.06
CA CYS A 320 2.95 14.38 13.87
C CYS A 320 2.74 15.88 14.15
N MET A 321 2.21 16.66 13.21
CA MET A 321 1.89 18.08 13.40
C MET A 321 0.77 18.29 14.41
N GLU A 322 -0.21 17.39 14.44
CA GLU A 322 -1.28 17.39 15.45
C GLU A 322 -0.84 16.79 16.79
N GLY A 323 0.38 16.28 16.90
CA GLY A 323 0.89 15.62 18.10
C GLY A 323 0.18 14.30 18.43
N ARG A 324 -0.49 13.69 17.45
CA ARG A 324 -1.24 12.45 17.63
C ARG A 324 -0.34 11.22 17.45
N PHE A 325 -0.42 10.28 18.38
CA PHE A 325 0.16 8.96 18.26
C PHE A 325 -0.84 8.03 17.54
N GLY A 326 -1.08 8.26 16.24
CA GLY A 326 -2.07 7.51 15.46
C GLY A 326 -1.50 6.21 14.89
N SER A 327 -0.23 6.20 14.52
CA SER A 327 0.49 5.07 13.93
C SER A 327 1.74 4.74 14.73
N LYS A 328 2.37 3.57 14.47
CA LYS A 328 3.68 3.22 15.05
C LYS A 328 4.75 4.19 14.58
N GLU A 329 4.67 4.60 13.33
CA GLU A 329 5.56 5.56 12.69
C GLU A 329 5.50 6.93 13.40
N SER A 330 4.31 7.47 13.66
CA SER A 330 4.14 8.74 14.38
C SER A 330 4.63 8.62 15.82
N CYS A 331 4.43 7.48 16.47
CA CYS A 331 4.96 7.20 17.80
C CYS A 331 6.49 7.29 17.82
N VAL A 332 7.19 6.70 16.85
CA VAL A 332 8.65 6.77 16.75
C VAL A 332 9.14 8.20 16.53
N VAL A 333 8.51 8.96 15.62
CA VAL A 333 8.92 10.34 15.31
C VAL A 333 8.75 11.24 16.53
N LEU A 334 7.56 11.23 17.16
CA LEU A 334 7.24 12.09 18.30
C LEU A 334 8.04 11.73 19.55
N THR A 335 8.29 10.43 19.78
CA THR A 335 9.15 10.01 20.89
C THR A 335 10.60 10.45 20.67
N SER A 336 11.13 10.32 19.45
CA SER A 336 12.48 10.78 19.11
C SER A 336 12.63 12.28 19.35
N GLU A 337 11.61 13.06 19.05
CA GLU A 337 11.58 14.50 19.34
C GLU A 337 11.61 14.77 20.85
N LYS A 338 10.76 14.10 21.63
CA LYS A 338 10.73 14.28 23.10
C LYS A 338 12.08 13.95 23.74
N VAL A 339 12.72 12.85 23.29
CA VAL A 339 14.02 12.41 23.79
C VAL A 339 15.09 13.45 23.49
N ILE A 340 15.20 13.91 22.23
CA ILE A 340 16.22 14.91 21.85
C ILE A 340 16.00 16.23 22.58
N SER A 341 14.78 16.72 22.64
CA SER A 341 14.46 17.99 23.30
C SER A 341 14.78 17.96 24.81
N ARG A 342 14.46 16.86 25.50
CA ARG A 342 14.81 16.71 26.94
C ARG A 342 16.30 16.58 27.19
N ILE A 343 17.00 15.77 26.38
CA ILE A 343 18.45 15.61 26.49
C ILE A 343 19.17 16.95 26.27
N ARG A 344 18.79 17.70 25.22
CA ARG A 344 19.37 19.02 24.97
C ARG A 344 19.12 20.03 26.08
N ARG A 345 17.90 20.01 26.64
CA ARG A 345 17.59 20.85 27.81
C ARG A 345 18.48 20.50 28.99
N ALA A 346 18.59 19.21 29.31
CA ALA A 346 19.44 18.73 30.38
C ALA A 346 20.93 19.06 30.16
N GLN A 347 21.41 19.03 28.91
CA GLN A 347 22.77 19.43 28.56
C GLN A 347 23.00 20.95 28.73
N LYS A 348 22.03 21.79 28.36
CA LYS A 348 22.11 23.25 28.56
C LYS A 348 22.07 23.65 30.03
N GLU A 349 21.35 22.90 30.88
CA GLU A 349 21.23 23.16 32.30
C GLU A 349 22.43 22.64 33.11
N ASN A 350 23.18 21.63 32.60
CA ASN A 350 24.28 20.97 33.28
C ASN A 350 25.58 21.02 32.46
N ASP A 351 26.13 22.20 32.28
CA ASP A 351 27.28 22.47 31.38
C ASP A 351 28.55 21.67 31.72
N ASP A 352 28.74 21.23 33.00
CA ASP A 352 29.93 20.55 33.50
C ASP A 352 29.69 19.13 34.06
N GLN A 353 28.45 18.60 34.04
CA GLN A 353 28.14 17.30 34.63
C GLN A 353 27.72 16.26 33.57
N THR A 354 27.98 14.97 33.87
CA THR A 354 27.48 13.85 33.06
C THR A 354 25.96 13.78 33.09
N VAL A 355 25.31 14.01 31.93
CA VAL A 355 23.83 13.92 31.80
C VAL A 355 23.37 12.49 31.98
N PRO A 356 22.39 12.22 32.86
CA PRO A 356 21.90 10.86 33.08
C PRO A 356 20.91 10.43 31.99
N TYR A 357 21.41 10.19 30.78
CA TYR A 357 20.61 9.85 29.59
C TYR A 357 19.59 8.73 29.83
N LYS A 358 20.04 7.64 30.53
CA LYS A 358 19.16 6.50 30.80
C LYS A 358 17.94 6.90 31.63
N THR A 359 18.15 7.70 32.70
CA THR A 359 17.05 8.16 33.57
C THR A 359 16.06 9.00 32.77
N ILE A 360 16.55 9.95 31.99
CA ILE A 360 15.71 10.83 31.15
C ILE A 360 14.87 10.00 30.16
N ILE A 361 15.49 9.01 29.51
CA ILE A 361 14.78 8.16 28.55
C ILE A 361 13.71 7.34 29.27
N THR A 362 14.05 6.67 30.39
CA THR A 362 13.08 5.86 31.12
C THR A 362 11.91 6.71 31.63
N GLU A 363 12.14 7.90 32.16
CA GLU A 363 11.08 8.83 32.57
C GLU A 363 10.12 9.19 31.42
N ILE A 364 10.65 9.41 30.21
CA ILE A 364 9.82 9.68 29.02
C ILE A 364 8.91 8.51 28.70
N PHE A 365 9.45 7.28 28.76
CA PHE A 365 8.66 6.08 28.48
C PHE A 365 7.63 5.78 29.58
N ASP A 366 7.96 6.02 30.84
CA ASP A 366 7.02 5.89 31.96
C ASP A 366 5.87 6.91 31.84
N GLU A 367 6.17 8.18 31.52
CA GLU A 367 5.14 9.20 31.25
C GLU A 367 4.25 8.82 30.06
N MET A 368 4.80 8.20 29.01
CA MET A 368 4.01 7.76 27.85
C MET A 368 3.10 6.57 28.18
N MET A 369 3.56 5.66 29.05
CA MET A 369 2.78 4.50 29.49
C MET A 369 1.71 4.85 30.53
N GLU A 370 1.96 5.82 31.39
CA GLU A 370 0.99 6.29 32.40
C GLU A 370 -0.05 7.25 31.80
N GLY A 371 0.28 7.93 30.70
CA GLY A 371 -0.60 8.89 30.03
C GLY A 371 -1.48 8.25 28.95
N ASP A 372 -2.49 9.02 28.51
CA ASP A 372 -3.46 8.61 27.49
C ASP A 372 -2.91 8.71 26.05
N SER A 373 -1.66 9.10 25.88
CA SER A 373 -1.07 9.39 24.56
C SER A 373 -1.00 8.16 23.63
N LEU A 374 -0.90 6.96 24.18
CA LEU A 374 -0.78 5.71 23.42
C LEU A 374 -2.10 4.97 23.20
N LEU A 375 -3.24 5.47 23.73
CA LEU A 375 -4.54 4.78 23.64
C LEU A 375 -4.99 4.47 22.20
N ASN A 376 -4.63 5.32 21.26
CA ASN A 376 -5.01 5.18 19.85
C ASN A 376 -3.86 4.65 18.97
N CYS A 377 -2.73 4.26 19.57
CA CYS A 377 -1.56 3.78 18.86
C CYS A 377 -1.54 2.24 18.82
N ASP A 378 -1.37 1.68 17.64
CA ASP A 378 -1.28 0.21 17.44
C ASP A 378 0.14 -0.33 17.75
N ILE A 379 0.79 0.23 18.79
CA ILE A 379 2.12 -0.19 19.23
C ILE A 379 2.02 -1.14 20.43
N SER A 380 2.73 -2.26 20.38
CA SER A 380 2.77 -3.22 21.47
C SER A 380 3.77 -2.82 22.56
N ILE A 381 3.56 -3.29 23.80
CA ILE A 381 4.50 -3.10 24.92
C ILE A 381 5.89 -3.66 24.58
N LYS A 382 5.95 -4.73 23.78
CA LYS A 382 7.23 -5.29 23.32
C LYS A 382 7.97 -4.31 22.42
N GLU A 383 7.28 -3.66 21.50
CA GLU A 383 7.85 -2.66 20.60
C GLU A 383 8.30 -1.41 21.35
N LEU A 384 7.51 -0.93 22.33
CA LEU A 384 7.91 0.18 23.20
C LEU A 384 9.22 -0.13 23.95
N ARG A 385 9.37 -1.34 24.50
CA ARG A 385 10.62 -1.75 25.16
C ARG A 385 11.79 -1.85 24.20
N ILE A 386 11.56 -2.24 22.93
CA ILE A 386 12.59 -2.23 21.91
C ILE A 386 13.01 -0.78 21.62
N MET A 387 12.07 0.16 21.49
CA MET A 387 12.36 1.58 21.30
C MET A 387 13.19 2.14 22.46
N GLU A 388 12.76 1.95 23.69
CA GLU A 388 13.48 2.39 24.90
C GLU A 388 14.92 1.86 24.90
N LYS A 389 15.09 0.57 24.61
CA LYS A 389 16.41 -0.06 24.56
C LYS A 389 17.30 0.58 23.48
N VAL A 390 16.78 0.85 22.28
CA VAL A 390 17.53 1.50 21.20
C VAL A 390 17.97 2.90 21.63
N PHE A 391 17.07 3.70 22.22
CA PHE A 391 17.43 5.02 22.72
C PHE A 391 18.54 4.96 23.77
N ILE A 392 18.50 3.98 24.68
CA ILE A 392 19.56 3.81 25.72
C ILE A 392 20.89 3.35 25.09
N GLU A 393 20.85 2.51 24.06
CA GLU A 393 22.03 2.04 23.34
C GLU A 393 22.77 3.18 22.61
N GLU A 394 22.04 4.22 22.16
CA GLU A 394 22.63 5.39 21.47
C GLU A 394 23.30 6.42 22.41
N LYS A 395 23.65 6.02 23.62
CA LYS A 395 24.28 6.86 24.65
C LYS A 395 25.46 7.69 24.11
N LEU A 396 26.34 7.09 23.33
CA LEU A 396 27.52 7.79 22.77
C LEU A 396 27.12 8.85 21.74
N TYR A 397 26.01 8.67 21.06
CA TYR A 397 25.50 9.62 20.09
C TYR A 397 25.03 10.93 20.75
N TYR A 398 24.46 10.84 21.95
CA TYR A 398 23.98 12.06 22.65
C TYR A 398 25.11 13.00 23.05
N ASP A 399 26.33 12.52 23.20
CA ASP A 399 27.48 13.37 23.49
C ASP A 399 27.82 14.31 22.29
N PHE A 400 27.38 13.97 21.08
CA PHE A 400 27.51 14.83 19.89
C PHE A 400 26.39 15.86 19.74
N LEU A 401 25.38 15.86 20.61
CA LEU A 401 24.30 16.85 20.61
C LEU A 401 24.71 18.19 21.26
N ARG A 402 25.87 18.27 21.93
CA ARG A 402 26.43 19.47 22.58
C ARG A 402 26.83 20.54 21.60
#